data_77b934b396b24fe301b671cc832d86e1
#
_entry.id   77b934b396b24fe301b671cc832d86e1
#
_cell.length_a   1.000
_cell.length_b   1.000
_cell.length_c   1.000
_cell.angle_alpha   90.00
_cell.angle_beta   90.00
_cell.angle_gamma   90.00
#
_symmetry.space_group_name_H-M   'P 1'
#
loop_
_entity.id
_entity.type
_entity.pdbx_description
1 polymer ?
#
loop_
_entity_poly.entity_id
_entity_poly.type
_entity_poly.pdbx_seq_one_letter_code
_entity_poly.pdbx_strand_id
1 'polypeptide(L)'
;MKYLVDSNIIIYHLNGEAIATNFLSQNYKEIAISQITYVEVLSFPFTPQEESSVKELLAKFTILDIDQNISNQAIENRKIKKIKLPDNLILSTAIIHNLTLVTHNTKDFKTFNIALIDIFTNRVNN
;
A
#
# COMPACT_ATOMS: atom_id res chain seq x y z
N MET A 1 5.99 -8.72 -9.74
CA MET A 1 5.26 -8.04 -8.64
C MET A 1 4.29 -9.03 -7.99
N LYS A 2 4.26 -9.03 -6.69
CA LYS A 2 3.38 -9.92 -5.93
C LYS A 2 2.52 -9.14 -4.93
N TYR A 3 3.08 -8.11 -4.31
CA TYR A 3 2.45 -7.35 -3.23
C TYR A 3 2.21 -5.91 -3.64
N LEU A 4 1.05 -5.37 -3.27
CA LEU A 4 0.81 -3.93 -3.24
C LEU A 4 0.79 -3.53 -1.77
N VAL A 5 1.71 -2.65 -1.37
CA VAL A 5 1.85 -2.26 0.03
C VAL A 5 1.12 -0.94 0.27
N ASP A 6 0.23 -0.96 1.27
CA ASP A 6 -0.52 0.23 1.68
C ASP A 6 0.39 1.22 2.40
N SER A 7 0.01 2.48 2.39
CA SER A 7 0.76 3.58 2.99
C SER A 7 1.07 3.33 4.46
N ASN A 8 0.15 2.73 5.22
CA ASN A 8 0.37 2.50 6.65
C ASN A 8 1.58 1.61 6.94
N ILE A 9 1.87 0.62 6.08
CA ILE A 9 3.02 -0.26 6.26
C ILE A 9 4.33 0.53 6.10
N ILE A 10 4.39 1.41 5.10
CA ILE A 10 5.56 2.29 4.89
C ILE A 10 5.76 3.19 6.12
N ILE A 11 4.67 3.76 6.62
CA ILE A 11 4.71 4.66 7.78
C ILE A 11 5.18 3.92 9.04
N TYR A 12 4.71 2.68 9.26
CA TYR A 12 5.19 1.86 10.37
C TYR A 12 6.69 1.61 10.27
N HIS A 13 7.19 1.34 9.07
CA HIS A 13 8.63 1.20 8.85
C HIS A 13 9.38 2.48 9.22
N LEU A 14 8.89 3.64 8.78
CA LEU A 14 9.52 4.92 9.07
C LEU A 14 9.50 5.24 10.57
N ASN A 15 8.53 4.70 11.29
CA ASN A 15 8.44 4.84 12.75
C ASN A 15 9.23 3.79 13.53
N GLY A 16 10.01 2.95 12.83
CA GLY A 16 10.90 2.00 13.47
C GLY A 16 10.27 0.65 13.81
N GLU A 17 9.10 0.32 13.25
CA GLU A 17 8.45 -0.97 13.49
C GLU A 17 9.18 -2.09 12.76
N ALA A 18 9.84 -2.98 13.50
CA ALA A 18 10.71 -4.01 12.94
C ALA A 18 9.98 -4.96 11.99
N ILE A 19 8.73 -5.29 12.27
CA ILE A 19 7.95 -6.20 11.43
C ILE A 19 7.77 -5.60 10.02
N ALA A 20 7.44 -4.31 9.94
CA ALA A 20 7.31 -3.61 8.67
C ALA A 20 8.66 -3.51 7.96
N THR A 21 9.72 -3.15 8.69
CA THR A 21 11.07 -3.06 8.13
C THR A 21 11.51 -4.38 7.54
N ASN A 22 11.31 -5.49 8.26
CA ASN A 22 11.71 -6.82 7.79
C ASN A 22 10.93 -7.24 6.55
N PHE A 23 9.62 -7.01 6.55
CA PHE A 23 8.81 -7.34 5.37
C PHE A 23 9.29 -6.59 4.13
N LEU A 24 9.48 -5.28 4.25
CA LEU A 24 9.91 -4.45 3.12
C LEU A 24 11.30 -4.84 2.62
N SER A 25 12.24 -5.09 3.53
CA SER A 25 13.61 -5.43 3.14
C SER A 25 13.72 -6.82 2.49
N GLN A 26 12.91 -7.77 2.96
CA GLN A 26 12.96 -9.14 2.45
C GLN A 26 12.21 -9.31 1.13
N ASN A 27 11.29 -8.39 0.80
CA ASN A 27 10.40 -8.55 -0.35
C ASN A 27 10.44 -7.39 -1.35
N TYR A 28 11.38 -6.46 -1.23
CA TYR A 28 11.33 -5.21 -2.00
C TYR A 28 11.22 -5.42 -3.52
N LYS A 29 11.81 -6.49 -4.05
CA LYS A 29 11.75 -6.79 -5.48
C LYS A 29 10.35 -7.21 -5.95
N GLU A 30 9.52 -7.67 -5.02
CA GLU A 30 8.16 -8.14 -5.29
C GLU A 30 7.10 -7.11 -4.91
N ILE A 31 7.52 -5.92 -4.47
CA ILE A 31 6.63 -4.88 -3.95
C ILE A 31 6.36 -3.82 -5.00
N ALA A 32 5.08 -3.50 -5.14
CA ALA A 32 4.60 -2.30 -5.82
C ALA A 32 3.89 -1.40 -4.81
N ILE A 33 3.86 -0.11 -5.09
CA ILE A 33 3.02 0.86 -4.38
C ILE A 33 2.22 1.65 -5.39
N SER A 34 1.05 2.12 -4.96
CA SER A 34 0.23 3.03 -5.77
C SER A 34 0.85 4.42 -5.78
N GLN A 35 0.59 5.17 -6.86
CA GLN A 35 0.94 6.59 -6.91
C GLN A 35 0.33 7.37 -5.75
N ILE A 36 -0.88 7.00 -5.29
CA ILE A 36 -1.48 7.65 -4.13
C ILE A 36 -0.68 7.40 -2.85
N THR A 37 -0.09 6.22 -2.69
CA THR A 37 0.79 5.92 -1.55
C THR A 37 2.03 6.81 -1.59
N TYR A 38 2.61 7.00 -2.78
CA TYR A 38 3.75 7.90 -2.97
C TYR A 38 3.41 9.31 -2.47
N VAL A 39 2.24 9.82 -2.87
CA VAL A 39 1.77 11.14 -2.44
C VAL A 39 1.55 11.19 -0.94
N GLU A 40 0.85 10.20 -0.38
CA GLU A 40 0.54 10.19 1.06
C GLU A 40 1.79 10.16 1.92
N VAL A 41 2.74 9.30 1.58
CA VAL A 41 3.98 9.16 2.36
C VAL A 41 4.81 10.44 2.29
N LEU A 42 4.99 11.00 1.10
CA LEU A 42 5.82 12.20 0.92
C LEU A 42 5.15 13.50 1.33
N SER A 43 3.87 13.44 1.70
CA SER A 43 3.15 14.61 2.22
C SER A 43 3.45 14.89 3.70
N PHE A 44 4.14 14.00 4.39
CA PHE A 44 4.60 14.26 5.77
C PHE A 44 5.64 15.37 5.79
N PRO A 45 5.68 16.16 6.89
CA PRO A 45 6.61 17.29 6.98
C PRO A 45 8.04 16.83 7.33
N PHE A 46 8.68 16.17 6.39
CA PHE A 46 10.06 15.73 6.53
C PHE A 46 11.04 16.90 6.41
N THR A 47 12.20 16.78 7.07
CA THR A 47 13.34 17.62 6.72
C THR A 47 13.79 17.26 5.30
N PRO A 48 14.56 18.15 4.60
CA PRO A 48 15.06 17.81 3.26
C PRO A 48 15.87 16.51 3.22
N GLN A 49 16.63 16.22 4.26
CA GLN A 49 17.43 14.99 4.34
C GLN A 49 16.55 13.76 4.53
N GLU A 50 15.55 13.86 5.40
CA GLU A 50 14.57 12.78 5.61
C GLU A 50 13.80 12.51 4.33
N GLU A 51 13.33 13.55 3.66
CA GLU A 51 12.58 13.40 2.41
C GLU A 51 13.42 12.69 1.35
N SER A 52 14.70 13.06 1.23
CA SER A 52 15.62 12.41 0.29
C SER A 52 15.74 10.92 0.59
N SER A 53 15.91 10.55 1.86
CA SER A 53 15.99 9.14 2.28
C SER A 53 14.72 8.37 2.00
N VAL A 54 13.56 8.99 2.23
CA VAL A 54 12.27 8.35 1.96
C VAL A 54 12.08 8.14 0.46
N LYS A 55 12.46 9.11 -0.36
CA LYS A 55 12.41 8.96 -1.83
C LYS A 55 13.29 7.82 -2.31
N GLU A 56 14.48 7.65 -1.73
CA GLU A 56 15.36 6.52 -2.06
C GLU A 56 14.70 5.18 -1.70
N LEU A 57 14.03 5.12 -0.56
CA LEU A 57 13.29 3.92 -0.17
C LEU A 57 12.19 3.60 -1.18
N LEU A 58 11.35 4.58 -1.51
CA LEU A 58 10.23 4.38 -2.42
C LEU A 58 10.70 4.01 -3.83
N ALA A 59 11.87 4.49 -4.24
CA ALA A 59 12.44 4.16 -5.55
C ALA A 59 12.83 2.68 -5.69
N LYS A 60 12.92 1.94 -4.60
CA LYS A 60 13.18 0.49 -4.64
C LYS A 60 11.96 -0.32 -5.05
N PHE A 61 10.77 0.27 -4.98
CA PHE A 61 9.52 -0.41 -5.30
C PHE A 61 9.05 0.01 -6.70
N THR A 62 8.22 -0.83 -7.32
CA THR A 62 7.52 -0.43 -8.54
C THR A 62 6.39 0.52 -8.17
N ILE A 63 6.35 1.70 -8.78
CA ILE A 63 5.29 2.69 -8.54
C ILE A 63 4.29 2.59 -9.69
N LEU A 64 3.04 2.26 -9.35
CA LEU A 64 1.98 2.06 -10.32
C LEU A 64 1.11 3.31 -10.43
N ASP A 65 1.00 3.85 -11.66
CA ASP A 65 0.20 5.03 -11.93
C ASP A 65 -1.30 4.74 -11.78
N ILE A 66 -2.05 5.79 -11.49
CA ILE A 66 -3.52 5.73 -11.47
C ILE A 66 -4.00 6.03 -12.89
N ASP A 67 -4.28 4.98 -13.64
CA ASP A 67 -4.73 5.09 -15.02
C ASP A 67 -6.25 4.99 -15.14
N GLN A 68 -6.77 5.00 -16.37
CA GLN A 68 -8.19 4.94 -16.62
C GLN A 68 -8.82 3.64 -16.11
N ASN A 69 -8.10 2.52 -16.24
CA ASN A 69 -8.61 1.23 -15.75
C ASN A 69 -8.79 1.24 -14.23
N ILE A 70 -7.84 1.82 -13.52
CA ILE A 70 -7.92 1.94 -12.05
C ILE A 70 -9.07 2.89 -11.67
N SER A 71 -9.23 4.00 -12.38
CA SER A 71 -10.32 4.93 -12.14
C SER A 71 -11.68 4.28 -12.35
N ASN A 72 -11.82 3.50 -13.41
CA ASN A 72 -13.07 2.78 -13.69
C ASN A 72 -13.36 1.74 -12.61
N GLN A 73 -12.33 1.02 -12.14
CA GLN A 73 -12.49 0.05 -11.05
C GLN A 73 -12.91 0.74 -9.75
N ALA A 74 -12.37 1.91 -9.47
CA ALA A 74 -12.72 2.68 -8.28
C ALA A 74 -14.21 3.08 -8.29
N ILE A 75 -14.73 3.42 -9.45
CA ILE A 75 -16.15 3.73 -9.61
C ILE A 75 -17.01 2.51 -9.26
N GLU A 76 -16.65 1.33 -9.76
CA GLU A 76 -17.38 0.10 -9.49
C GLU A 76 -17.30 -0.29 -8.02
N ASN A 77 -16.14 -0.14 -7.39
CA ASN A 77 -15.97 -0.42 -5.96
C ASN A 77 -16.90 0.45 -5.11
N ARG A 78 -17.01 1.72 -5.45
CA ARG A 78 -17.84 2.66 -4.69
C ARG A 78 -19.33 2.30 -4.75
N LYS A 79 -19.77 1.65 -5.81
CA LYS A 79 -21.15 1.16 -5.94
C LYS A 79 -21.41 -0.02 -4.99
N ILE A 80 -20.38 -0.79 -4.65
CA ILE A 80 -20.49 -1.95 -3.74
C ILE A 80 -20.53 -1.48 -2.29
N LYS A 81 -19.63 -0.58 -1.91
CA LYS A 81 -19.48 -0.11 -0.55
C LYS A 81 -18.88 1.29 -0.54
N LYS A 82 -19.33 2.11 0.42
CA LYS A 82 -18.73 3.42 0.64
C LYS A 82 -17.32 3.23 1.20
N ILE A 83 -16.32 3.70 0.46
CA ILE A 83 -14.91 3.60 0.80
C ILE A 83 -14.25 4.95 0.49
N LYS A 84 -13.31 5.38 1.33
CA LYS A 84 -12.60 6.63 1.14
C LYS A 84 -11.79 6.59 -0.14
N LEU A 85 -11.68 7.72 -0.82
CA LEU A 85 -11.03 7.78 -2.14
C LEU A 85 -9.59 7.23 -2.13
N PRO A 86 -8.70 7.61 -1.19
CA PRO A 86 -7.35 7.06 -1.21
C PRO A 86 -7.33 5.53 -1.07
N ASP A 87 -8.11 5.00 -0.14
CA ASP A 87 -8.20 3.55 0.08
C ASP A 87 -8.77 2.85 -1.16
N ASN A 88 -9.77 3.48 -1.80
CA ASN A 88 -10.37 2.93 -3.01
C ASN A 88 -9.36 2.86 -4.15
N LEU A 89 -8.52 3.88 -4.32
CA LEU A 89 -7.51 3.87 -5.37
C LEU A 89 -6.45 2.80 -5.13
N ILE A 90 -6.07 2.58 -3.88
CA ILE A 90 -5.15 1.49 -3.51
C ILE A 90 -5.80 0.13 -3.80
N LEU A 91 -7.05 -0.06 -3.35
CA LEU A 91 -7.82 -1.27 -3.62
C LEU A 91 -7.93 -1.55 -5.12
N SER A 92 -8.29 -0.53 -5.88
CA SER A 92 -8.45 -0.63 -7.34
C SER A 92 -7.16 -1.03 -8.03
N THR A 93 -6.03 -0.50 -7.57
CA THR A 93 -4.71 -0.85 -8.08
C THR A 93 -4.42 -2.33 -7.84
N ALA A 94 -4.72 -2.83 -6.64
CA ALA A 94 -4.55 -4.25 -6.31
C ALA A 94 -5.41 -5.14 -7.21
N ILE A 95 -6.65 -4.75 -7.44
CA ILE A 95 -7.57 -5.53 -8.30
C ILE A 95 -7.07 -5.57 -9.74
N ILE A 96 -6.78 -4.41 -10.32
CA ILE A 96 -6.40 -4.32 -11.74
C ILE A 96 -5.09 -5.07 -12.02
N HIS A 97 -4.13 -4.98 -11.10
CA HIS A 97 -2.83 -5.63 -11.27
C HIS A 97 -2.77 -7.03 -10.64
N ASN A 98 -3.88 -7.50 -10.06
CA ASN A 98 -3.97 -8.81 -9.42
C ASN A 98 -2.87 -9.03 -8.37
N LEU A 99 -2.73 -8.08 -7.46
CA LEU A 99 -1.72 -8.11 -6.40
C LEU A 99 -2.37 -8.39 -5.05
N THR A 100 -1.60 -9.03 -4.17
CA THR A 100 -2.01 -9.16 -2.76
C THR A 100 -1.81 -7.82 -2.06
N LEU A 101 -2.86 -7.29 -1.46
CA LEU A 101 -2.79 -6.04 -0.72
C LEU A 101 -2.25 -6.30 0.68
N VAL A 102 -1.13 -5.65 1.02
CA VAL A 102 -0.50 -5.73 2.34
C VAL A 102 -0.88 -4.46 3.10
N THR A 103 -1.70 -4.63 4.13
CA THR A 103 -2.23 -3.50 4.91
C THR A 103 -2.51 -3.93 6.34
N HIS A 104 -2.40 -2.99 7.27
CA HIS A 104 -2.82 -3.22 8.65
C HIS A 104 -4.34 -2.97 8.83
N ASN A 105 -4.97 -2.31 7.87
CA ASN A 105 -6.37 -1.93 7.93
C ASN A 105 -7.24 -2.88 7.10
N THR A 106 -7.15 -4.18 7.40
CA THR A 106 -7.85 -5.21 6.59
C THR A 106 -9.36 -5.08 6.63
N LYS A 107 -9.94 -4.60 7.74
CA LYS A 107 -11.40 -4.56 7.88
C LYS A 107 -12.07 -3.62 6.87
N ASP A 108 -11.39 -2.59 6.39
CA ASP A 108 -11.94 -1.68 5.39
C ASP A 108 -12.00 -2.31 4.00
N PHE A 109 -11.24 -3.39 3.78
CA PHE A 109 -11.13 -4.06 2.49
C PHE A 109 -11.80 -5.43 2.43
N LYS A 110 -12.25 -5.99 3.56
CA LYS A 110 -12.79 -7.36 3.64
C LYS A 110 -14.01 -7.60 2.76
N THR A 111 -14.81 -6.56 2.51
CA THR A 111 -16.01 -6.67 1.68
C THR A 111 -15.66 -7.02 0.23
N PHE A 112 -14.46 -6.65 -0.20
CA PHE A 112 -14.02 -6.86 -1.56
C PHE A 112 -13.27 -8.19 -1.67
N ASN A 113 -13.47 -8.87 -2.80
CA ASN A 113 -12.89 -10.19 -3.01
C ASN A 113 -11.46 -10.06 -3.54
N ILE A 114 -10.52 -9.75 -2.64
CA ILE A 114 -9.09 -9.63 -2.96
C ILE A 114 -8.27 -10.37 -1.91
N ALA A 115 -7.04 -10.72 -2.27
CA ALA A 115 -6.09 -11.29 -1.32
C ALA A 115 -5.55 -10.18 -0.42
N LEU A 116 -5.66 -10.38 0.90
CA LEU A 116 -5.24 -9.45 1.93
C LEU A 116 -4.22 -10.11 2.85
N ILE A 117 -3.19 -9.37 3.25
CA ILE A 117 -2.25 -9.80 4.28
C ILE A 117 -2.08 -8.66 5.28
N ASP A 118 -2.20 -8.99 6.58
CA ASP A 118 -1.77 -8.14 7.68
C ASP A 118 -0.55 -8.80 8.32
N ILE A 119 0.63 -8.25 8.06
CA ILE A 119 1.89 -8.82 8.54
C ILE A 119 2.01 -8.80 10.06
N PHE A 120 1.31 -7.91 10.75
CA PHE A 120 1.30 -7.83 12.21
C PHE A 120 0.45 -8.93 12.83
N THR A 121 -0.69 -9.23 12.24
CA THR A 121 -1.62 -10.25 12.75
C THR A 121 -1.04 -11.65 12.61
N ASN A 122 -0.36 -11.95 11.51
CA ASN A 122 0.22 -13.28 11.28
C ASN A 122 1.19 -13.69 12.37
N ARG A 123 1.92 -12.73 12.96
CA ARG A 123 2.84 -13.02 14.05
C ARG A 123 2.11 -13.41 15.32
N VAL A 124 0.96 -12.82 15.59
CA VAL A 124 0.19 -13.05 16.82
C VAL A 124 -0.40 -14.46 16.86
N ASN A 125 -0.71 -15.02 15.71
CA ASN A 125 -1.38 -16.33 15.60
C ASN A 125 -0.41 -17.51 15.75
N ASN A 126 0.85 -17.23 15.92
CA ASN A 126 1.85 -18.26 16.16
C ASN A 126 2.03 -18.52 17.66
#